data_b89fa773a7d87d373357ddc9fa32c4e4
#
_entry.id   b89fa773a7d87d373357ddc9fa32c4e4
#
_cell.length_a   1.000
_cell.length_b   1.000
_cell.length_c   1.000
_cell.angle_alpha   90.00
_cell.angle_beta   90.00
_cell.angle_gamma   90.00
#
_symmetry.space_group_name_H-M   'P 1'
#
loop_
_entity.id
_entity.type
_entity.pdbx_description
1 polymer ?
#
loop_
_entity_poly.entity_id
_entity_poly.type
_entity_poly.pdbx_seq_one_letter_code
_entity_poly.pdbx_strand_id
1 'polypeptide(L)'
;MALNLMLQGTMSNAGKSLLAAALCRIFRQDGYRVAPFKSQNMALNSFITAEGGEMGRAQVVQAEAAGIAPDVRMNPILLKPTTDSGSQVIVNGQVVGNMRATEYYRRKREFLPAVTAAYESLAAEYDVIVIEGAGSPAEINLKADDIVN
;
A
#
# COMPACT_ATOMS: atom_id res chain seq x y z
N MET A 1 -9.13 -3.02 -18.33
CA MET A 1 -8.28 -2.03 -17.58
C MET A 1 -9.13 -1.55 -16.42
N ALA A 2 -8.66 -1.69 -15.20
CA ALA A 2 -9.39 -1.24 -14.01
C ALA A 2 -9.55 0.29 -13.99
N LEU A 3 -10.64 0.76 -13.41
CA LEU A 3 -10.79 2.16 -13.04
C LEU A 3 -9.99 2.43 -11.77
N ASN A 4 -9.36 3.58 -11.68
CA ASN A 4 -8.52 3.94 -10.55
C ASN A 4 -9.09 5.16 -9.83
N LEU A 5 -9.14 5.07 -8.51
CA LEU A 5 -9.46 6.19 -7.64
C LEU A 5 -8.39 6.31 -6.57
N MET A 6 -7.66 7.43 -6.55
CA MET A 6 -6.59 7.66 -5.59
C MET A 6 -7.00 8.67 -4.53
N LEU A 7 -6.83 8.29 -3.27
CA LEU A 7 -7.02 9.14 -2.11
C LEU A 7 -5.69 9.71 -1.65
N GLN A 8 -5.53 11.00 -1.81
CA GLN A 8 -4.39 11.73 -1.30
C GLN A 8 -4.82 12.61 -0.10
N GLY A 9 -3.88 12.97 0.73
CA GLY A 9 -4.15 13.82 1.89
C GLY A 9 -3.01 14.80 2.12
N THR A 10 -3.30 15.88 2.80
CA THR A 10 -2.31 16.92 3.13
C THR A 10 -1.40 16.54 4.31
N MET A 11 -1.71 15.43 4.99
CA MET A 11 -0.94 14.95 6.14
C MET A 11 -1.20 13.47 6.42
N SER A 12 -0.33 12.87 7.24
CA SER A 12 -0.59 11.57 7.86
C SER A 12 -1.79 11.65 8.82
N ASN A 13 -2.46 10.52 9.02
CA ASN A 13 -3.65 10.41 9.89
C ASN A 13 -4.85 11.31 9.51
N ALA A 14 -4.91 11.79 8.26
CA ALA A 14 -6.04 12.56 7.74
C ALA A 14 -7.30 11.71 7.44
N GLY A 15 -7.33 10.44 7.81
CA GLY A 15 -8.48 9.55 7.59
C GLY A 15 -8.47 8.81 6.25
N LYS A 16 -7.41 8.90 5.44
CA LYS A 16 -7.32 8.24 4.11
C LYS A 16 -7.64 6.75 4.18
N SER A 17 -7.08 6.02 5.13
CA SER A 17 -7.27 4.56 5.24
C SER A 17 -8.73 4.19 5.53
N LEU A 18 -9.42 4.95 6.37
CA LEU A 18 -10.84 4.75 6.66
C LEU A 18 -11.70 5.05 5.43
N LEU A 19 -11.41 6.14 4.72
CA LEU A 19 -12.13 6.50 3.51
C LEU A 19 -11.89 5.50 2.39
N ALA A 20 -10.66 4.97 2.25
CA ALA A 20 -10.36 3.89 1.32
C ALA A 20 -11.17 2.63 1.62
N ALA A 21 -11.28 2.22 2.89
CA ALA A 21 -12.11 1.09 3.30
C ALA A 21 -13.59 1.33 2.99
N ALA A 22 -14.10 2.54 3.26
CA ALA A 22 -15.49 2.90 2.95
C ALA A 22 -15.77 2.82 1.44
N LEU A 23 -14.88 3.35 0.60
CA LEU A 23 -15.02 3.26 -0.86
C LEU A 23 -14.93 1.84 -1.37
N CYS A 24 -14.02 1.01 -0.85
CA CYS A 24 -13.99 -0.41 -1.16
C CYS A 24 -15.34 -1.08 -0.85
N ARG A 25 -15.94 -0.75 0.30
CA ARG A 25 -17.25 -1.28 0.69
C ARG A 25 -18.36 -0.81 -0.23
N ILE A 26 -18.40 0.47 -0.58
CA ILE A 26 -19.42 1.08 -1.47
C ILE A 26 -19.33 0.43 -2.85
N PHE A 27 -18.17 0.42 -3.49
CA PHE A 27 -18.00 -0.19 -4.81
C PHE A 27 -18.35 -1.68 -4.81
N ARG A 28 -18.03 -2.40 -3.72
CA ARG A 28 -18.44 -3.80 -3.55
C ARG A 28 -19.97 -3.93 -3.51
N GLN A 29 -20.67 -3.04 -2.79
CA GLN A 29 -22.14 -3.04 -2.70
C GLN A 29 -22.79 -2.69 -4.04
N ASP A 30 -22.14 -1.83 -4.83
CA ASP A 30 -22.58 -1.47 -6.19
C ASP A 30 -22.29 -2.57 -7.23
N GLY A 31 -21.70 -3.70 -6.80
CA GLY A 31 -21.50 -4.88 -7.65
C GLY A 31 -20.16 -4.94 -8.38
N TYR A 32 -19.24 -4.00 -8.12
CA TYR A 32 -17.90 -4.03 -8.73
C TYR A 32 -16.97 -5.01 -8.00
N ARG A 33 -16.07 -5.64 -8.76
CA ARG A 33 -14.89 -6.29 -8.20
C ARG A 33 -13.87 -5.21 -7.86
N VAL A 34 -13.65 -4.97 -6.59
CA VAL A 34 -12.79 -3.89 -6.11
C VAL A 34 -11.63 -4.44 -5.28
N ALA A 35 -10.43 -3.87 -5.44
CA ALA A 35 -9.30 -4.13 -4.56
C ALA A 35 -8.70 -2.81 -4.04
N PRO A 36 -8.23 -2.79 -2.79
CA PRO A 36 -7.41 -1.70 -2.27
C PRO A 36 -5.98 -1.83 -2.77
N PHE A 37 -5.27 -0.69 -2.83
CA PHE A 37 -3.85 -0.65 -3.12
C PHE A 37 -3.16 0.47 -2.36
N LYS A 38 -2.03 0.17 -1.76
CA LYS A 38 -1.12 1.16 -1.19
C LYS A 38 0.31 0.71 -1.45
N SER A 39 1.00 1.42 -2.32
CA SER A 39 2.35 1.06 -2.79
C SER A 39 3.33 0.83 -1.63
N GLN A 40 3.30 1.70 -0.63
CA GLN A 40 4.14 1.62 0.56
C GLN A 40 3.33 1.96 1.81
N ASN A 41 3.44 1.14 2.84
CA ASN A 41 2.93 1.46 4.18
C ASN A 41 4.07 1.45 5.21
N MET A 42 3.96 2.31 6.22
CA MET A 42 4.83 2.29 7.38
C MET A 42 3.97 2.00 8.60
N ALA A 43 4.10 0.81 9.18
CA ALA A 43 3.29 0.39 10.30
C ALA A 43 3.99 -0.68 11.14
N LEU A 44 3.80 -0.62 12.46
CA LEU A 44 4.20 -1.70 13.38
C LEU A 44 3.23 -2.89 13.29
N ASN A 45 1.94 -2.60 13.10
CA ASN A 45 0.90 -3.63 13.01
C ASN A 45 0.85 -4.21 11.60
N SER A 46 1.14 -5.49 11.49
CA SER A 46 1.10 -6.28 10.27
C SER A 46 0.16 -7.47 10.38
N PHE A 47 -0.03 -8.14 9.29
CA PHE A 47 -0.85 -9.34 9.14
C PHE A 47 -0.12 -10.33 8.23
N ILE A 48 -0.22 -11.62 8.56
CA ILE A 48 0.30 -12.69 7.72
C ILE A 48 -0.85 -13.24 6.89
N THR A 49 -0.70 -13.19 5.56
CA THR A 49 -1.70 -13.75 4.63
C THR A 49 -1.73 -15.26 4.66
N ALA A 50 -2.74 -15.87 4.04
CA ALA A 50 -2.86 -17.33 3.96
C ALA A 50 -1.64 -17.98 3.28
N GLU A 51 -0.99 -17.28 2.36
CA GLU A 51 0.22 -17.71 1.65
C GLU A 51 1.51 -17.45 2.44
N GLY A 52 1.39 -16.93 3.67
CA GLY A 52 2.54 -16.68 4.56
C GLY A 52 3.27 -15.35 4.31
N GLY A 53 2.75 -14.48 3.45
CA GLY A 53 3.30 -13.15 3.20
C GLY A 53 2.84 -12.11 4.23
N GLU A 54 3.69 -11.12 4.54
CA GLU A 54 3.39 -10.08 5.50
C GLU A 54 2.95 -8.79 4.82
N MET A 55 1.84 -8.18 5.29
CA MET A 55 1.33 -6.91 4.78
C MET A 55 0.79 -6.01 5.90
N GLY A 56 0.56 -4.73 5.59
CA GLY A 56 0.03 -3.75 6.54
C GLY A 56 -1.41 -4.05 6.95
N ARG A 57 -1.71 -3.96 8.26
CA ARG A 57 -3.06 -4.23 8.80
C ARG A 57 -4.14 -3.32 8.22
N ALA A 58 -3.83 -2.09 7.88
CA ALA A 58 -4.81 -1.17 7.28
C ALA A 58 -5.34 -1.68 5.93
N GLN A 59 -4.49 -2.27 5.09
CA GLN A 59 -4.89 -2.83 3.80
C GLN A 59 -5.68 -4.13 3.96
N VAL A 60 -5.48 -4.87 5.06
CA VAL A 60 -6.31 -6.02 5.42
C VAL A 60 -7.75 -5.58 5.67
N VAL A 61 -7.96 -4.53 6.46
CA VAL A 61 -9.29 -3.97 6.73
C VAL A 61 -9.96 -3.50 5.44
N GLN A 62 -9.19 -2.91 4.52
CA GLN A 62 -9.70 -2.48 3.22
C GLN A 62 -10.08 -3.67 2.33
N ALA A 63 -9.31 -4.76 2.34
CA ALA A 63 -9.63 -6.00 1.64
C ALA A 63 -10.89 -6.67 2.21
N GLU A 64 -11.01 -6.73 3.54
CA GLU A 64 -12.21 -7.22 4.23
C GLU A 64 -13.45 -6.38 3.86
N ALA A 65 -13.32 -5.06 3.78
CA ALA A 65 -14.40 -4.17 3.34
C ALA A 65 -14.79 -4.41 1.87
N ALA A 66 -13.82 -4.71 1.01
CA ALA A 66 -14.03 -5.14 -0.37
C ALA A 66 -14.62 -6.55 -0.49
N GLY A 67 -14.64 -7.33 0.59
CA GLY A 67 -15.13 -8.72 0.61
C GLY A 67 -14.18 -9.70 -0.08
N ILE A 68 -12.89 -9.44 -0.07
CA ILE A 68 -11.84 -10.27 -0.65
C ILE A 68 -10.78 -10.65 0.38
N ALA A 69 -10.06 -11.73 0.13
CA ALA A 69 -8.95 -12.14 0.98
C ALA A 69 -7.80 -11.12 0.90
N PRO A 70 -7.11 -10.84 2.02
CA PRO A 70 -5.90 -10.03 2.01
C PRO A 70 -4.81 -10.67 1.15
N ASP A 71 -4.17 -9.85 0.30
CA ASP A 71 -3.12 -10.25 -0.64
C ASP A 71 -1.98 -9.25 -0.56
N VAL A 72 -0.74 -9.73 -0.50
CA VAL A 72 0.46 -8.88 -0.39
C VAL A 72 0.60 -7.88 -1.52
N ARG A 73 0.02 -8.16 -2.70
CA ARG A 73 -0.04 -7.23 -3.83
C ARG A 73 -0.76 -5.93 -3.50
N MET A 74 -1.67 -5.93 -2.52
CA MET A 74 -2.39 -4.74 -2.06
C MET A 74 -1.50 -3.78 -1.27
N ASN A 75 -0.37 -4.27 -0.73
CA ASN A 75 0.65 -3.49 -0.04
C ASN A 75 2.05 -4.07 -0.32
N PRO A 76 2.58 -3.85 -1.54
CA PRO A 76 3.83 -4.47 -1.97
C PRO A 76 5.05 -4.06 -1.14
N ILE A 77 5.05 -2.87 -0.51
CA ILE A 77 6.13 -2.44 0.37
C ILE A 77 5.57 -2.14 1.76
N LEU A 78 6.08 -2.86 2.76
CA LEU A 78 5.81 -2.58 4.17
C LEU A 78 7.12 -2.26 4.88
N LEU A 79 7.15 -1.12 5.56
CA LEU A 79 8.24 -0.69 6.43
C LEU A 79 7.80 -0.85 7.89
N LYS A 80 8.51 -1.70 8.64
CA LYS A 80 8.29 -1.87 10.08
C LYS A 80 9.42 -1.16 10.83
N PRO A 81 9.15 -0.01 11.48
CA PRO A 81 10.15 0.66 12.29
C PRO A 81 10.75 -0.28 13.35
N THR A 82 12.08 -0.37 13.43
CA THR A 82 12.81 -1.23 14.39
C THR A 82 13.61 -0.43 15.39
N THR A 83 14.04 0.79 14.99
CA THR A 83 14.83 1.72 15.80
C THR A 83 14.44 3.13 15.42
N ASP A 84 14.97 4.14 16.11
CA ASP A 84 14.72 5.56 15.81
C ASP A 84 15.09 5.98 14.38
N SER A 85 15.94 5.23 13.70
CA SER A 85 16.45 5.58 12.37
C SER A 85 16.40 4.44 11.34
N GLY A 86 15.77 3.30 11.66
CA GLY A 86 15.75 2.13 10.79
C GLY A 86 14.40 1.42 10.74
N SER A 87 14.22 0.66 9.65
CA SER A 87 13.03 -0.18 9.46
C SER A 87 13.42 -1.53 8.87
N GLN A 88 12.69 -2.55 9.25
CA GLN A 88 12.66 -3.80 8.49
C GLN A 88 11.86 -3.53 7.21
N VAL A 89 12.47 -3.81 6.07
CA VAL A 89 11.87 -3.64 4.75
C VAL A 89 11.31 -4.98 4.28
N ILE A 90 10.03 -4.99 3.96
CA ILE A 90 9.30 -6.14 3.46
C ILE A 90 8.80 -5.79 2.07
N VAL A 91 9.09 -6.64 1.08
CA VAL A 91 8.66 -6.46 -0.31
C VAL A 91 7.88 -7.69 -0.75
N ASN A 92 6.69 -7.49 -1.29
CA ASN A 92 5.76 -8.55 -1.67
C ASN A 92 5.61 -9.63 -0.59
N GLY A 93 5.49 -9.19 0.66
CA GLY A 93 5.28 -10.06 1.82
C GLY A 93 6.55 -10.74 2.37
N GLN A 94 7.71 -10.54 1.76
CA GLN A 94 8.98 -11.17 2.16
C GLN A 94 9.97 -10.14 2.73
N VAL A 95 10.63 -10.51 3.84
CA VAL A 95 11.65 -9.67 4.46
C VAL A 95 12.87 -9.57 3.55
N VAL A 96 13.21 -8.35 3.13
CA VAL A 96 14.43 -8.05 2.36
C VAL A 96 15.61 -7.77 3.28
N GLY A 97 15.37 -7.12 4.42
CA GLY A 97 16.39 -6.80 5.41
C GLY A 97 16.05 -5.56 6.24
N ASN A 98 16.96 -5.20 7.12
CA ASN A 98 16.87 -3.95 7.88
C ASN A 98 17.66 -2.86 7.16
N MET A 99 17.06 -1.69 6.99
CA MET A 99 17.68 -0.55 6.34
C MET A 99 17.51 0.71 7.19
N ARG A 100 18.53 1.56 7.20
CA ARG A 100 18.39 2.92 7.73
C ARG A 100 17.53 3.75 6.76
N ALA A 101 16.87 4.78 7.27
CA ALA A 101 16.02 5.65 6.44
C ALA A 101 16.76 6.21 5.22
N THR A 102 18.02 6.64 5.40
CA THR A 102 18.88 7.16 4.31
C THR A 102 19.22 6.10 3.26
N GLU A 103 19.42 4.85 3.67
CA GLU A 103 19.69 3.73 2.77
C GLU A 103 18.41 3.36 1.99
N TYR A 104 17.29 3.21 2.69
CA TYR A 104 16.01 2.96 2.03
C TYR A 104 15.69 4.04 1.00
N TYR A 105 15.87 5.31 1.35
CA TYR A 105 15.61 6.42 0.43
C TYR A 105 16.41 6.34 -0.88
N ARG A 106 17.69 5.94 -0.82
CA ARG A 106 18.51 5.73 -2.03
C ARG A 106 18.06 4.55 -2.85
N ARG A 107 17.59 3.48 -2.20
CA ARG A 107 17.26 2.20 -2.83
C ARG A 107 15.80 2.03 -3.18
N LYS A 108 14.89 2.90 -2.71
CA LYS A 108 13.44 2.72 -2.90
C LYS A 108 13.01 2.57 -4.35
N ARG A 109 13.74 3.20 -5.29
CA ARG A 109 13.49 3.04 -6.74
C ARG A 109 13.75 1.61 -7.24
N GLU A 110 14.61 0.85 -6.58
CA GLU A 110 14.86 -0.56 -6.90
C GLU A 110 13.61 -1.42 -6.69
N PHE A 111 12.71 -0.98 -5.81
CA PHE A 111 11.46 -1.67 -5.51
C PHE A 111 10.29 -1.25 -6.41
N LEU A 112 10.44 -0.21 -7.24
CA LEU A 112 9.38 0.26 -8.12
C LEU A 112 8.86 -0.83 -9.08
N PRO A 113 9.69 -1.69 -9.68
CA PRO A 113 9.19 -2.79 -10.51
C PRO A 113 8.25 -3.74 -9.75
N ALA A 114 8.54 -4.02 -8.47
CA ALA A 114 7.68 -4.86 -7.63
C ALA A 114 6.32 -4.18 -7.36
N VAL A 115 6.33 -2.87 -7.11
CA VAL A 115 5.11 -2.06 -6.93
C VAL A 115 4.27 -2.07 -8.20
N THR A 116 4.88 -1.81 -9.35
CA THR A 116 4.20 -1.77 -10.64
C THR A 116 3.61 -3.12 -11.01
N ALA A 117 4.38 -4.19 -10.87
CA ALA A 117 3.90 -5.55 -11.15
C ALA A 117 2.72 -5.96 -10.25
N ALA A 118 2.79 -5.62 -8.96
CA ALA A 118 1.69 -5.88 -8.02
C ALA A 118 0.41 -5.12 -8.42
N TYR A 119 0.55 -3.84 -8.74
CA TYR A 119 -0.57 -3.02 -9.20
C TYR A 119 -1.17 -3.55 -10.52
N GLU A 120 -0.35 -3.83 -11.54
CA GLU A 120 -0.80 -4.32 -12.84
C GLU A 120 -1.53 -5.65 -12.72
N SER A 121 -1.03 -6.55 -11.87
CA SER A 121 -1.68 -7.82 -11.58
C SER A 121 -3.07 -7.64 -10.97
N LEU A 122 -3.22 -6.76 -9.97
CA LEU A 122 -4.54 -6.43 -9.41
C LEU A 122 -5.45 -5.76 -10.44
N ALA A 123 -4.92 -4.82 -11.23
CA ALA A 123 -5.68 -4.11 -12.26
C ALA A 123 -6.17 -5.03 -13.41
N ALA A 124 -5.55 -6.19 -13.59
CA ALA A 124 -6.02 -7.22 -14.52
C ALA A 124 -7.18 -8.05 -13.96
N GLU A 125 -7.30 -8.17 -12.63
CA GLU A 125 -8.28 -9.03 -11.95
C GLU A 125 -9.53 -8.26 -11.50
N TYR A 126 -9.40 -6.96 -11.17
CA TYR A 126 -10.45 -6.15 -10.57
C TYR A 126 -10.97 -5.06 -11.51
N ASP A 127 -12.19 -4.62 -11.27
CA ASP A 127 -12.84 -3.56 -12.07
C ASP A 127 -12.45 -2.17 -11.58
N VAL A 128 -12.22 -2.05 -10.25
CA VAL A 128 -11.84 -0.80 -9.57
C VAL A 128 -10.68 -1.04 -8.63
N ILE A 129 -9.67 -0.18 -8.67
CA ILE A 129 -8.58 -0.14 -7.68
C ILE A 129 -8.71 1.15 -6.86
N VAL A 130 -8.92 1.01 -5.55
CA VAL A 130 -8.90 2.13 -4.60
C VAL A 130 -7.50 2.29 -4.06
N ILE A 131 -6.81 3.35 -4.49
CA ILE A 131 -5.42 3.62 -4.16
C ILE A 131 -5.34 4.58 -2.97
N GLU A 132 -4.61 4.21 -1.93
CA GLU A 132 -4.29 5.09 -0.81
C GLU A 132 -2.88 5.67 -0.96
N GLY A 133 -2.77 6.98 -1.11
CA GLY A 133 -1.49 7.69 -1.06
C GLY A 133 -0.92 7.76 0.36
N ALA A 134 0.37 8.04 0.48
CA ALA A 134 1.05 8.17 1.76
C ALA A 134 1.68 9.56 1.91
N GLY A 135 1.64 10.12 3.12
CA GLY A 135 2.14 11.47 3.39
C GLY A 135 1.32 12.56 2.67
N SER A 136 2.00 13.56 2.15
CA SER A 136 1.40 14.69 1.42
C SER A 136 2.04 14.83 0.03
N PRO A 137 1.25 14.87 -1.06
CA PRO A 137 1.75 15.14 -2.40
C PRO A 137 2.25 16.61 -2.55
N ALA A 138 1.96 17.47 -1.59
CA ALA A 138 2.40 18.87 -1.58
C ALA A 138 3.87 19.07 -1.12
N GLU A 139 4.54 18.03 -0.65
CA GLU A 139 5.95 18.08 -0.28
C GLU A 139 6.84 18.06 -1.54
N ILE A 140 7.02 19.23 -2.14
CA ILE A 140 7.69 19.43 -3.44
C ILE A 140 9.10 18.84 -3.47
N ASN A 141 9.84 18.88 -2.38
CA ASN A 141 11.22 18.36 -2.24
C ASN A 141 11.29 16.82 -2.36
N LEU A 142 10.18 16.11 -2.14
CA LEU A 142 10.12 14.65 -2.22
C LEU A 142 9.55 14.15 -3.55
N LYS A 143 9.00 15.05 -4.37
CA LYS A 143 8.22 14.71 -5.57
C LYS A 143 9.02 13.90 -6.60
N ALA A 144 10.31 14.19 -6.80
CA ALA A 144 11.15 13.51 -7.79
C ALA A 144 11.35 12.02 -7.49
N ASP A 145 11.25 11.63 -6.23
CA ASP A 145 11.46 10.26 -5.73
C ASP A 145 10.20 9.68 -5.08
N ASP A 146 9.04 10.30 -5.29
CA ASP A 146 7.79 9.82 -4.73
C ASP A 146 7.34 8.55 -5.47
N ILE A 147 7.18 7.46 -4.71
CA ILE A 147 6.68 6.17 -5.20
C ILE A 147 5.31 5.83 -4.57
N VAL A 148 4.69 6.78 -3.87
CA VAL A 148 3.49 6.54 -3.06
C VAL A 148 2.28 7.41 -3.44
N ASN A 149 2.49 8.46 -4.27
CA ASN A 149 1.42 9.34 -4.73
C ASN A 149 1.41 9.49 -6.25
#